data_f8d319dd292c2cb6942120805635c36f
#
_entry.id   f8d319dd292c2cb6942120805635c36f
#
_cell.length_a   1.000
_cell.length_b   1.000
_cell.length_c   1.000
_cell.angle_alpha   90.00
_cell.angle_beta   90.00
_cell.angle_gamma   90.00
#
_symmetry.space_group_name_H-M   'P 1'
#
loop_
_entity.id
_entity.type
_entity.pdbx_description
1 polymer ?
#
loop_
_entity_poly.entity_id
_entity_poly.type
_entity_poly.pdbx_seq_one_letter_code
_entity_poly.pdbx_strand_id
1 'polypeptide(L)'
;MQSTKAQHYVPRLYLRQWADEDEKIWCLDREKNNIFNPNIMGVAQQRFFYEMKRLRDEDFAILKQLWVNNRPELLQNVNKGIIDDFRKVNGLLNVLDSTQNVEAKKLKDYAEKNLIEKMFASYEGQYLSLISDILATEIPNWNEDAQMSFLFFLNLQYFRTKNISDNLLESIKKMPN
;
A
#
# COMPACT_ATOMS: atom_id res chain seq x y z
N MET A 1 6.40 19.44 -8.48
CA MET A 1 5.50 18.34 -8.04
C MET A 1 5.28 18.46 -6.54
N GLN A 2 4.04 18.31 -6.07
CA GLN A 2 3.73 18.38 -4.64
C GLN A 2 3.58 16.97 -4.08
N SER A 3 4.28 16.66 -2.97
CA SER A 3 4.21 15.36 -2.31
C SER A 3 2.96 15.24 -1.44
N THR A 4 2.26 14.12 -1.53
CA THR A 4 1.19 13.74 -0.61
C THR A 4 1.84 13.35 0.72
N LYS A 5 1.69 14.21 1.73
CA LYS A 5 2.33 13.98 3.04
C LYS A 5 1.53 13.00 3.91
N ALA A 6 0.21 13.18 3.97
CA ALA A 6 -0.69 12.31 4.72
C ALA A 6 -1.14 11.14 3.84
N GLN A 7 -0.57 9.97 4.07
CA GLN A 7 -0.83 8.75 3.29
C GLN A 7 -1.70 7.81 4.09
N HIS A 8 -2.84 7.43 3.53
CA HIS A 8 -3.83 6.60 4.22
C HIS A 8 -3.50 5.12 4.04
N TYR A 9 -3.32 4.41 5.14
CA TYR A 9 -3.19 2.94 5.14
C TYR A 9 -4.55 2.21 5.18
N VAL A 10 -5.64 2.94 5.44
CA VAL A 10 -7.01 2.52 5.11
C VAL A 10 -7.57 3.51 4.10
N PRO A 11 -8.04 3.06 2.92
CA PRO A 11 -8.51 3.95 1.86
C PRO A 11 -9.62 4.88 2.31
N ARG A 12 -9.55 6.15 1.93
CA ARG A 12 -10.62 7.11 2.23
C ARG A 12 -11.96 6.71 1.65
N LEU A 13 -11.96 6.09 0.45
CA LEU A 13 -13.18 5.58 -0.18
C LEU A 13 -13.90 4.55 0.70
N TYR A 14 -13.12 3.72 1.42
CA TYR A 14 -13.67 2.76 2.38
C TYR A 14 -14.16 3.46 3.65
N LEU A 15 -13.39 4.39 4.20
CA LEU A 15 -13.76 5.16 5.40
C LEU A 15 -15.04 5.97 5.18
N ARG A 16 -15.27 6.49 3.98
CA ARG A 16 -16.49 7.25 3.63
C ARG A 16 -17.77 6.45 3.81
N GLN A 17 -17.73 5.14 3.69
CA GLN A 17 -18.91 4.28 3.86
C GLN A 17 -19.42 4.26 5.32
N TRP A 18 -18.57 4.68 6.25
CA TRP A 18 -18.83 4.71 7.69
C TRP A 18 -18.90 6.15 8.24
N ALA A 19 -18.69 7.12 7.37
CA ALA A 19 -18.69 8.53 7.72
C ALA A 19 -20.10 9.14 7.62
N ASP A 20 -20.35 10.17 8.43
CA ASP A 20 -21.53 11.01 8.33
C ASP A 20 -21.42 12.02 7.16
N GLU A 21 -22.44 12.89 7.03
CA GLU A 21 -22.51 13.91 5.98
C GLU A 21 -21.37 14.96 6.08
N ASP A 22 -20.77 15.13 7.26
CA ASP A 22 -19.62 15.99 7.52
C ASP A 22 -18.26 15.31 7.29
N GLU A 23 -18.25 14.11 6.68
CA GLU A 23 -17.07 13.25 6.53
C GLU A 23 -16.40 12.90 7.88
N LYS A 24 -17.17 12.76 8.96
CA LYS A 24 -16.68 12.33 10.28
C LYS A 24 -17.01 10.88 10.55
N ILE A 25 -16.13 10.20 11.28
CA ILE A 25 -16.26 8.78 11.63
C ILE A 25 -16.06 8.57 13.13
N TRP A 26 -16.92 7.75 13.75
CA TRP A 26 -16.75 7.40 15.16
C TRP A 26 -15.58 6.42 15.33
N CYS A 27 -14.64 6.79 16.17
CA CYS A 27 -13.44 6.02 16.49
C CYS A 27 -13.37 5.69 17.98
N LEU A 28 -12.98 4.47 18.31
CA LEU A 28 -12.64 4.05 19.67
C LEU A 28 -11.11 3.89 19.79
N ASP A 29 -10.49 4.74 20.59
CA ASP A 29 -9.11 4.51 21.07
C ASP A 29 -9.17 3.52 22.24
N ARG A 30 -8.76 2.28 21.97
CA ARG A 30 -8.81 1.20 22.97
C ARG A 30 -7.81 1.37 24.10
N GLU A 31 -6.67 2.01 23.84
CA GLU A 31 -5.64 2.23 24.86
C GLU A 31 -6.08 3.28 25.87
N LYS A 32 -6.71 4.35 25.38
CA LYS A 32 -7.20 5.45 26.21
C LYS A 32 -8.67 5.29 26.64
N ASN A 33 -9.32 4.25 26.14
CA ASN A 33 -10.77 4.01 26.32
C ASN A 33 -11.60 5.27 26.03
N ASN A 34 -11.28 5.94 24.93
CA ASN A 34 -11.90 7.20 24.53
C ASN A 34 -12.56 7.08 23.17
N ILE A 35 -13.79 7.62 23.07
CA ILE A 35 -14.53 7.69 21.81
C ILE A 35 -14.46 9.13 21.30
N PHE A 36 -14.16 9.29 20.02
CA PHE A 36 -14.04 10.57 19.35
C PHE A 36 -14.56 10.50 17.92
N ASN A 37 -14.90 11.64 17.32
CA ASN A 37 -15.50 11.70 15.99
C ASN A 37 -14.71 12.66 15.06
N PRO A 38 -13.52 12.24 14.57
CA PRO A 38 -12.68 13.05 13.69
C PRO A 38 -13.16 12.97 12.25
N ASN A 39 -12.75 13.94 11.43
CA ASN A 39 -12.87 13.85 9.98
C ASN A 39 -11.99 12.70 9.44
N ILE A 40 -12.48 11.99 8.41
CA ILE A 40 -11.78 10.85 7.79
C ILE A 40 -10.38 11.21 7.26
N MET A 41 -10.15 12.49 6.96
CA MET A 41 -8.82 12.98 6.56
C MET A 41 -7.77 12.85 7.67
N GLY A 42 -8.20 12.82 8.94
CA GLY A 42 -7.32 12.75 10.11
C GLY A 42 -7.08 11.34 10.64
N VAL A 43 -7.79 10.33 10.13
CA VAL A 43 -7.71 8.96 10.65
C VAL A 43 -7.04 8.00 9.67
N ALA A 44 -6.50 6.91 10.22
CA ALA A 44 -5.90 5.82 9.43
C ALA A 44 -4.87 6.31 8.39
N GLN A 45 -4.12 7.34 8.75
CA GLN A 45 -3.08 7.93 7.92
C GLN A 45 -1.79 8.15 8.73
N GLN A 46 -0.68 8.17 8.03
CA GLN A 46 0.62 8.51 8.58
C GLN A 46 1.43 9.30 7.54
N ARG A 47 2.29 10.20 8.03
CA ARG A 47 3.16 10.96 7.15
C ARG A 47 4.16 10.04 6.44
N PHE A 48 4.14 10.07 5.11
CA PHE A 48 5.00 9.27 4.24
C PHE A 48 5.01 7.77 4.59
N PHE A 49 3.84 7.22 4.88
CA PHE A 49 3.70 5.80 5.28
C PHE A 49 4.26 4.83 4.24
N TYR A 50 4.15 5.17 2.95
CA TYR A 50 4.64 4.39 1.82
C TYR A 50 5.97 4.90 1.26
N GLU A 51 6.75 5.66 2.03
CA GLU A 51 8.06 6.11 1.56
C GLU A 51 8.96 4.93 1.25
N MET A 52 9.41 4.86 0.00
CA MET A 52 10.30 3.77 -0.46
C MET A 52 11.69 3.92 0.14
N LYS A 53 12.19 2.82 0.68
CA LYS A 53 13.59 2.69 1.05
C LYS A 53 14.37 2.01 -0.06
N ARG A 54 15.64 2.36 -0.19
CA ARG A 54 16.53 1.69 -1.14
C ARG A 54 16.77 0.27 -0.70
N LEU A 55 16.63 -0.64 -1.65
CA LEU A 55 16.95 -2.05 -1.48
C LEU A 55 18.36 -2.31 -2.03
N ARG A 56 19.14 -3.06 -1.30
CA ARG A 56 20.45 -3.55 -1.72
C ARG A 56 20.31 -4.89 -2.44
N ASP A 57 21.36 -5.36 -3.07
CA ASP A 57 21.33 -6.66 -3.76
C ASP A 57 21.05 -7.83 -2.81
N GLU A 58 21.53 -7.75 -1.56
CA GLU A 58 21.25 -8.73 -0.52
C GLU A 58 19.76 -8.76 -0.16
N ASP A 59 19.10 -7.60 -0.09
CA ASP A 59 17.65 -7.49 0.19
C ASP A 59 16.84 -8.15 -0.95
N PHE A 60 17.25 -7.97 -2.21
CA PHE A 60 16.65 -8.64 -3.36
C PHE A 60 16.89 -10.17 -3.36
N ALA A 61 18.04 -10.62 -2.87
CA ALA A 61 18.30 -12.05 -2.73
C ALA A 61 17.37 -12.69 -1.68
N ILE A 62 17.17 -12.02 -0.56
CA ILE A 62 16.22 -12.43 0.50
C ILE A 62 14.78 -12.45 -0.04
N LEU A 63 14.34 -11.41 -0.73
CA LEU A 63 13.00 -11.37 -1.34
C LEU A 63 12.81 -12.52 -2.32
N LYS A 64 13.80 -12.83 -3.17
CA LYS A 64 13.75 -13.98 -4.08
C LYS A 64 13.63 -15.30 -3.34
N GLN A 65 14.38 -15.46 -2.25
CA GLN A 65 14.32 -16.68 -1.43
C GLN A 65 12.94 -16.85 -0.78
N LEU A 66 12.38 -15.79 -0.20
CA LEU A 66 11.12 -15.84 0.54
C LEU A 66 9.89 -15.93 -0.38
N TRP A 67 9.91 -15.24 -1.52
CA TRP A 67 8.72 -15.04 -2.35
C TRP A 67 8.71 -15.89 -3.61
N VAL A 68 9.88 -16.31 -4.10
CA VAL A 68 10.00 -17.03 -5.38
C VAL A 68 10.33 -18.50 -5.14
N ASN A 69 11.39 -18.76 -4.38
CA ASN A 69 11.87 -20.13 -4.22
C ASN A 69 10.82 -21.01 -3.51
N ASN A 70 10.66 -22.24 -3.98
CA ASN A 70 9.73 -23.22 -3.41
C ASN A 70 8.23 -22.78 -3.44
N ARG A 71 7.84 -21.91 -4.36
CA ARG A 71 6.45 -21.53 -4.61
C ARG A 71 5.93 -22.21 -5.88
N PRO A 72 4.59 -22.39 -6.02
CA PRO A 72 4.00 -22.80 -7.29
C PRO A 72 4.43 -21.89 -8.45
N GLU A 73 4.60 -22.43 -9.65
CA GLU A 73 5.16 -21.72 -10.81
C GLU A 73 4.44 -20.39 -11.11
N LEU A 74 3.11 -20.39 -11.04
CA LEU A 74 2.31 -19.17 -11.23
C LEU A 74 2.73 -18.06 -10.25
N LEU A 75 2.86 -18.39 -8.97
CA LEU A 75 3.29 -17.43 -7.94
C LEU A 75 4.75 -17.01 -8.13
N GLN A 76 5.61 -17.93 -8.57
CA GLN A 76 7.00 -17.57 -8.88
C GLN A 76 7.05 -16.49 -9.96
N ASN A 77 6.27 -16.63 -11.04
CA ASN A 77 6.28 -15.69 -12.16
C ASN A 77 5.74 -14.32 -11.75
N VAL A 78 4.63 -14.28 -11.00
CA VAL A 78 4.08 -13.03 -10.46
C VAL A 78 5.08 -12.34 -9.54
N ASN A 79 5.65 -13.06 -8.59
CA ASN A 79 6.56 -12.49 -7.59
C ASN A 79 7.90 -12.05 -8.21
N LYS A 80 8.41 -12.77 -9.22
CA LYS A 80 9.57 -12.31 -10.00
C LYS A 80 9.28 -10.98 -10.67
N GLY A 81 8.11 -10.84 -11.32
CA GLY A 81 7.70 -9.59 -11.95
C GLY A 81 7.70 -8.42 -10.97
N ILE A 82 7.12 -8.60 -9.77
CA ILE A 82 7.11 -7.59 -8.71
C ILE A 82 8.54 -7.21 -8.29
N ILE A 83 9.42 -8.20 -8.05
CA ILE A 83 10.83 -7.96 -7.67
C ILE A 83 11.57 -7.20 -8.77
N ASP A 84 11.35 -7.56 -10.02
CA ASP A 84 12.01 -6.91 -11.17
C ASP A 84 11.54 -5.46 -11.34
N ASP A 85 10.27 -5.16 -11.09
CA ASP A 85 9.76 -3.79 -11.12
C ASP A 85 10.36 -2.95 -9.97
N PHE A 86 10.46 -3.50 -8.77
CA PHE A 86 11.20 -2.83 -7.69
C PHE A 86 12.67 -2.59 -8.04
N ARG A 87 13.35 -3.53 -8.71
CA ARG A 87 14.72 -3.34 -9.19
C ARG A 87 14.84 -2.21 -10.19
N LYS A 88 13.94 -2.15 -11.17
CA LYS A 88 13.90 -1.06 -12.17
C LYS A 88 13.77 0.28 -11.50
N VAL A 89 12.80 0.41 -10.58
CA VAL A 89 12.57 1.64 -9.81
C VAL A 89 13.81 2.00 -8.99
N ASN A 90 14.40 1.04 -8.28
CA ASN A 90 15.60 1.24 -7.48
C ASN A 90 16.79 1.71 -8.34
N GLY A 91 16.96 1.10 -9.53
CA GLY A 91 17.97 1.53 -10.51
C GLY A 91 17.75 2.96 -11.00
N LEU A 92 16.51 3.31 -11.35
CA LEU A 92 16.15 4.67 -11.77
C LEU A 92 16.46 5.70 -10.67
N LEU A 93 16.08 5.40 -9.43
CA LEU A 93 16.36 6.27 -8.29
C LEU A 93 17.86 6.44 -8.06
N ASN A 94 18.69 5.39 -8.28
CA ASN A 94 20.16 5.50 -8.20
C ASN A 94 20.72 6.42 -9.28
N VAL A 95 20.21 6.35 -10.52
CA VAL A 95 20.60 7.28 -11.59
C VAL A 95 20.23 8.72 -11.25
N LEU A 96 19.04 8.94 -10.72
CA LEU A 96 18.62 10.28 -10.29
C LEU A 96 19.48 10.82 -9.13
N ASP A 97 19.97 9.94 -8.26
CA ASP A 97 20.81 10.31 -7.13
C ASP A 97 22.23 10.71 -7.56
N SER A 98 22.76 10.06 -8.57
CA SER A 98 24.10 10.35 -9.09
C SER A 98 24.21 11.68 -9.84
N THR A 99 23.09 12.31 -10.20
CA THR A 99 23.07 13.57 -10.93
C THR A 99 23.13 14.79 -9.99
N GLN A 100 23.82 15.85 -10.43
CA GLN A 100 23.82 17.15 -9.74
C GLN A 100 22.62 18.02 -10.12
N ASN A 101 21.76 17.58 -11.03
CA ASN A 101 20.62 18.33 -11.50
C ASN A 101 19.56 18.49 -10.40
N VAL A 102 19.16 19.73 -10.11
CA VAL A 102 18.19 20.07 -9.05
C VAL A 102 16.81 19.48 -9.35
N GLU A 103 16.37 19.48 -10.60
CA GLU A 103 15.06 18.91 -10.98
C GLU A 103 15.05 17.39 -10.85
N ALA A 104 16.15 16.71 -11.16
CA ALA A 104 16.29 15.28 -10.95
C ALA A 104 16.22 14.93 -9.45
N LYS A 105 16.83 15.73 -8.58
CA LYS A 105 16.73 15.55 -7.11
C LYS A 105 15.31 15.74 -6.61
N LYS A 106 14.56 16.71 -7.13
CA LYS A 106 13.14 16.90 -6.80
C LYS A 106 12.29 15.73 -7.29
N LEU A 107 12.56 15.23 -8.50
CA LEU A 107 11.85 14.07 -9.05
C LEU A 107 12.11 12.81 -8.22
N LYS A 108 13.36 12.58 -7.81
CA LYS A 108 13.74 11.49 -6.91
C LYS A 108 12.96 11.57 -5.60
N ASP A 109 13.02 12.71 -4.88
CA ASP A 109 12.31 12.89 -3.60
C ASP A 109 10.80 12.66 -3.75
N TYR A 110 10.23 13.15 -4.85
CA TYR A 110 8.83 12.91 -5.16
C TYR A 110 8.53 11.42 -5.40
N ALA A 111 9.36 10.72 -6.17
CA ALA A 111 9.17 9.31 -6.48
C ALA A 111 9.27 8.45 -5.22
N GLU A 112 10.30 8.66 -4.40
CA GLU A 112 10.49 7.94 -3.13
C GLU A 112 9.28 8.07 -2.21
N LYS A 113 8.67 9.25 -2.13
CA LYS A 113 7.54 9.54 -1.22
C LYS A 113 6.16 9.18 -1.76
N ASN A 114 5.99 9.10 -3.09
CA ASN A 114 4.63 9.02 -3.65
C ASN A 114 4.38 7.85 -4.60
N LEU A 115 5.40 7.13 -5.05
CA LEU A 115 5.21 6.11 -6.08
C LEU A 115 4.29 4.99 -5.60
N ILE A 116 4.52 4.47 -4.41
CA ILE A 116 3.72 3.40 -3.81
C ILE A 116 2.29 3.89 -3.50
N GLU A 117 2.16 5.10 -2.97
CA GLU A 117 0.84 5.71 -2.72
C GLU A 117 0.02 5.83 -4.01
N LYS A 118 0.64 6.26 -5.11
CA LYS A 118 -0.02 6.34 -6.42
C LYS A 118 -0.40 4.98 -6.98
N MET A 119 0.46 3.98 -6.80
CA MET A 119 0.16 2.61 -7.19
C MET A 119 -1.08 2.10 -6.45
N PHE A 120 -1.15 2.28 -5.14
CA PHE A 120 -2.33 1.91 -4.36
C PHE A 120 -3.58 2.68 -4.77
N ALA A 121 -3.49 3.99 -4.98
CA ALA A 121 -4.62 4.79 -5.44
C ALA A 121 -5.15 4.32 -6.81
N SER A 122 -4.28 3.88 -7.71
CA SER A 122 -4.69 3.29 -8.99
C SER A 122 -5.46 1.98 -8.80
N TYR A 123 -4.99 1.10 -7.93
CA TYR A 123 -5.72 -0.14 -7.61
C TYR A 123 -7.07 0.16 -6.93
N GLU A 124 -7.11 1.06 -5.97
CA GLU A 124 -8.36 1.46 -5.30
C GLU A 124 -9.43 1.92 -6.30
N GLY A 125 -9.03 2.71 -7.29
CA GLY A 125 -9.93 3.18 -8.34
C GLY A 125 -10.58 2.05 -9.14
N GLN A 126 -9.87 0.94 -9.36
CA GLN A 126 -10.39 -0.22 -10.09
C GLN A 126 -11.46 -1.00 -9.31
N TYR A 127 -11.44 -0.93 -7.98
CA TYR A 127 -12.38 -1.67 -7.13
C TYR A 127 -13.56 -0.84 -6.63
N LEU A 128 -13.65 0.42 -7.01
CA LEU A 128 -14.69 1.34 -6.56
C LEU A 128 -16.09 0.87 -6.97
N SER A 129 -16.26 0.43 -8.22
CA SER A 129 -17.53 -0.10 -8.71
C SER A 129 -17.92 -1.37 -7.95
N LEU A 130 -16.99 -2.30 -7.78
CA LEU A 130 -17.24 -3.56 -7.07
C LEU A 130 -17.69 -3.32 -5.62
N ILE A 131 -17.05 -2.39 -4.91
CA ILE A 131 -17.45 -2.03 -3.54
C ILE A 131 -18.84 -1.39 -3.54
N SER A 132 -19.14 -0.52 -4.50
CA SER A 132 -20.46 0.12 -4.62
C SER A 132 -21.57 -0.91 -4.85
N ASP A 133 -21.32 -1.90 -5.70
CA ASP A 133 -22.27 -2.97 -6.00
C ASP A 133 -22.55 -3.84 -4.74
N ILE A 134 -21.51 -4.17 -3.98
CA ILE A 134 -21.63 -4.89 -2.71
C ILE A 134 -22.45 -4.11 -1.70
N LEU A 135 -22.22 -2.81 -1.58
CA LEU A 135 -22.91 -1.94 -0.63
C LEU A 135 -24.35 -1.64 -1.03
N ALA A 136 -24.66 -1.65 -2.32
CA ALA A 136 -26.03 -1.51 -2.83
C ALA A 136 -26.92 -2.73 -2.58
N THR A 137 -26.40 -3.77 -1.92
CA THR A 137 -27.08 -5.06 -1.69
C THR A 137 -27.49 -5.80 -2.98
N GLU A 138 -27.05 -5.32 -4.11
CA GLU A 138 -27.14 -6.05 -5.37
C GLU A 138 -26.08 -7.15 -5.34
N ILE A 139 -26.46 -8.39 -5.52
CA ILE A 139 -25.49 -9.49 -5.65
C ILE A 139 -24.75 -9.24 -6.95
N PRO A 140 -23.49 -8.82 -6.92
CA PRO A 140 -22.74 -8.59 -8.14
C PRO A 140 -22.73 -9.88 -8.96
N ASN A 141 -22.66 -9.76 -10.27
CA ASN A 141 -22.43 -10.93 -11.12
C ASN A 141 -21.01 -11.47 -10.81
N TRP A 142 -20.91 -12.32 -9.80
CA TRP A 142 -19.67 -12.88 -9.28
C TRP A 142 -19.10 -13.92 -10.24
N ASN A 143 -18.60 -13.47 -11.39
CA ASN A 143 -17.74 -14.32 -12.21
C ASN A 143 -16.37 -14.50 -11.53
N GLU A 144 -15.56 -15.41 -12.05
CA GLU A 144 -14.23 -15.71 -11.47
C GLU A 144 -13.32 -14.47 -11.38
N ASP A 145 -13.37 -13.59 -12.38
CA ASP A 145 -12.56 -12.36 -12.41
C ASP A 145 -12.98 -11.38 -11.31
N ALA A 146 -14.27 -11.22 -11.06
CA ALA A 146 -14.78 -10.38 -9.97
C ALA A 146 -14.40 -10.96 -8.60
N GLN A 147 -14.48 -12.28 -8.43
CA GLN A 147 -14.05 -12.95 -7.19
C GLN A 147 -12.57 -12.76 -6.94
N MET A 148 -11.72 -12.98 -7.94
CA MET A 148 -10.26 -12.78 -7.83
C MET A 148 -9.91 -11.33 -7.54
N SER A 149 -10.58 -10.40 -8.21
CA SER A 149 -10.41 -8.97 -7.96
C SER A 149 -10.76 -8.58 -6.53
N PHE A 150 -11.87 -9.09 -6.01
CA PHE A 150 -12.29 -8.84 -4.64
C PHE A 150 -11.31 -9.43 -3.61
N LEU A 151 -10.87 -10.67 -3.82
CA LEU A 151 -9.87 -11.30 -2.95
C LEU A 151 -8.55 -10.53 -2.97
N PHE A 152 -8.12 -10.05 -4.14
CA PHE A 152 -6.93 -9.20 -4.25
C PHE A 152 -7.11 -7.89 -3.48
N PHE A 153 -8.26 -7.23 -3.62
CA PHE A 153 -8.57 -6.01 -2.86
C PHE A 153 -8.54 -6.26 -1.35
N LEU A 154 -9.18 -7.33 -0.85
CA LEU A 154 -9.17 -7.65 0.59
C LEU A 154 -7.76 -7.90 1.11
N ASN A 155 -6.95 -8.68 0.37
CA ASN A 155 -5.56 -8.93 0.74
C ASN A 155 -4.76 -7.61 0.76
N LEU A 156 -4.93 -6.77 -0.25
CA LEU A 156 -4.27 -5.47 -0.31
C LEU A 156 -4.62 -4.60 0.90
N GLN A 157 -5.91 -4.54 1.28
CA GLN A 157 -6.35 -3.79 2.46
C GLN A 157 -5.76 -4.37 3.75
N TYR A 158 -5.77 -5.68 3.91
CA TYR A 158 -5.24 -6.35 5.09
C TYR A 158 -3.75 -6.04 5.30
N PHE A 159 -2.93 -6.22 4.27
CA PHE A 159 -1.48 -6.02 4.37
C PHE A 159 -1.06 -4.55 4.48
N ARG A 160 -1.91 -3.61 4.10
CA ARG A 160 -1.67 -2.17 4.22
C ARG A 160 -1.87 -1.63 5.63
N THR A 161 -2.59 -2.34 6.49
CA THR A 161 -2.86 -1.83 7.84
C THR A 161 -1.57 -1.65 8.63
N LYS A 162 -1.51 -0.57 9.40
CA LYS A 162 -0.33 -0.22 10.19
C LYS A 162 0.09 -1.37 11.11
N ASN A 163 -0.88 -2.01 11.76
CA ASN A 163 -0.60 -3.12 12.67
C ASN A 163 0.12 -4.29 11.97
N ILE A 164 -0.33 -4.66 10.78
CA ILE A 164 0.29 -5.74 10.00
C ILE A 164 1.69 -5.32 9.55
N SER A 165 1.86 -4.08 9.06
CA SER A 165 3.15 -3.54 8.66
C SER A 165 4.15 -3.55 9.82
N ASP A 166 3.76 -3.07 10.99
CA ASP A 166 4.60 -3.00 12.17
C ASP A 166 4.99 -4.42 12.67
N ASN A 167 4.03 -5.34 12.72
CA ASN A 167 4.27 -6.73 13.13
C ASN A 167 5.22 -7.48 12.16
N LEU A 168 5.09 -7.24 10.86
CA LEU A 168 6.01 -7.80 9.86
C LEU A 168 7.43 -7.28 10.07
N LEU A 169 7.58 -5.96 10.26
CA LEU A 169 8.88 -5.34 10.51
C LEU A 169 9.53 -5.88 11.80
N GLU A 170 8.76 -6.07 12.86
CA GLU A 170 9.27 -6.65 14.10
C GLU A 170 9.68 -8.13 13.93
N SER A 171 8.90 -8.89 13.18
CA SER A 171 9.20 -10.30 12.89
C SER A 171 10.50 -10.44 12.10
N ILE A 172 10.70 -9.58 11.10
CA ILE A 172 11.94 -9.56 10.29
C ILE A 172 13.15 -9.21 11.16
N LYS A 173 13.03 -8.24 12.07
CA LYS A 173 14.12 -7.86 12.98
C LYS A 173 14.53 -8.98 13.95
N LYS A 174 13.63 -9.91 14.23
CA LYS A 174 13.87 -11.06 15.14
C LYS A 174 14.40 -12.29 14.42
N MET A 175 14.48 -12.27 13.07
CA MET A 175 15.08 -13.38 12.32
C MET A 175 16.60 -13.40 12.55
N PRO A 176 17.19 -14.56 12.84
CA PRO A 176 18.64 -14.69 12.95
C PRO A 176 19.30 -14.37 11.61
N ASN A 177 20.44 -13.68 11.67
CA ASN A 177 21.30 -13.41 10.52
C ASN A 177 21.88 -14.70 9.93
#